data_48dc900bd702a98fc40c6615e0e07240
#
_entry.id   48dc900bd702a98fc40c6615e0e07240
#
_cell.length_a   1.000
_cell.length_b   1.000
_cell.length_c   1.000
_cell.angle_alpha   90.00
_cell.angle_beta   90.00
_cell.angle_gamma   90.00
#
_symmetry.space_group_name_H-M   'P 1'
#
loop_
_entity.id
_entity.type
_entity.pdbx_description
1 polymer ?
#
loop_
_entity_poly.entity_id
_entity_poly.type
_entity_poly.pdbx_seq_one_letter_code
_entity_poly.pdbx_strand_id
1 'polypeptide(L)'
;MNAIKKIGLTALAGSLVATSVFAGELAVTGSAGMGLANQDKKTQGNGFSMYDEVTFSGSGEMDNGWTVAVSMQLDNNAVASGGYMDNRSVTIGMGDMGTVTFSGHGGDSAFGAVDDVMPTAYGESWDVLGTSTTGGVNLETAVAKKGSIAGTGANDNMLSFNNSSLVDGLSVTASYAPSDGTITESVVSYAVAYTGVEGLTVGYAVDDNGLAGTTNIEIDTMYAKYAYGPVTVGYQKSTQEATSTTNDDEFTSMGVTYAVSDSLSVGYGVSEYDDDDNTSDEESTSINFSYTMGSMTLAGAHVTVDNQGASSAAINDVTGYVLDLSFAF
;
A
#
# COMPACT_ATOMS: atom_id res chain seq x y z
N MET A 1 27.53 -0.48 -2.32
CA MET A 1 26.70 0.54 -1.69
C MET A 1 25.80 1.16 -2.78
N ASN A 2 24.80 0.43 -3.20
CA ASN A 2 23.78 0.97 -4.10
C ASN A 2 22.45 0.61 -3.49
N ALA A 3 21.82 1.60 -2.86
CA ALA A 3 20.44 1.49 -2.48
C ALA A 3 19.66 1.05 -3.72
N ILE A 4 18.95 -0.06 -3.62
CA ILE A 4 17.90 -0.40 -4.57
C ILE A 4 16.92 0.75 -4.42
N LYS A 5 17.04 1.68 -5.35
CA LYS A 5 16.07 2.75 -5.43
C LYS A 5 14.77 2.08 -5.75
N LYS A 6 13.82 2.19 -4.84
CA LYS A 6 12.43 2.05 -5.19
C LYS A 6 12.26 2.74 -6.52
N ILE A 7 11.88 2.01 -7.55
CA ILE A 7 11.39 2.61 -8.78
C ILE A 7 9.98 3.08 -8.43
N GLY A 8 9.95 4.01 -7.50
CA GLY A 8 8.80 4.80 -7.19
C GLY A 8 9.01 6.10 -7.91
N LEU A 9 7.97 6.65 -8.46
CA LEU A 9 7.89 7.95 -9.07
C LEU A 9 9.00 8.89 -8.57
N THR A 10 10.00 9.14 -9.41
CA THR A 10 10.95 10.20 -9.11
C THR A 10 10.24 11.49 -9.49
N ALA A 11 9.49 12.03 -8.54
CA ALA A 11 8.93 13.36 -8.69
C ALA A 11 10.06 14.31 -9.05
N LEU A 12 10.05 14.86 -10.24
CA LEU A 12 10.87 16.00 -10.60
C LEU A 12 10.28 17.21 -9.88
N ALA A 13 10.70 17.40 -8.61
CA ALA A 13 10.33 18.57 -7.85
C ALA A 13 10.91 19.81 -8.52
N GLY A 14 10.11 20.52 -9.27
CA GLY A 14 10.42 21.89 -9.67
C GLY A 14 10.29 22.78 -8.43
N SER A 15 11.38 22.96 -7.66
CA SER A 15 11.39 23.85 -6.51
C SER A 15 11.26 25.30 -6.95
N LEU A 16 10.13 25.91 -6.65
CA LEU A 16 10.01 27.38 -6.61
C LEU A 16 10.67 27.85 -5.30
N VAL A 17 11.91 28.28 -5.39
CA VAL A 17 12.62 28.86 -4.24
C VAL A 17 12.04 30.23 -3.95
N ALA A 18 11.18 30.34 -2.95
CA ALA A 18 10.83 31.59 -2.31
C ALA A 18 11.74 31.80 -1.09
N THR A 19 12.71 32.70 -1.21
CA THR A 19 13.59 33.07 -0.10
C THR A 19 12.85 33.96 0.89
N SER A 20 12.36 33.39 1.97
CA SER A 20 12.04 34.12 3.20
C SER A 20 12.47 33.32 4.42
N VAL A 21 13.13 33.96 5.34
CA VAL A 21 13.91 33.44 6.47
C VAL A 21 13.09 32.66 7.52
N PHE A 22 11.77 32.50 7.33
CA PHE A 22 10.85 31.77 8.22
C PHE A 22 9.66 31.10 7.49
N ALA A 23 9.59 31.17 6.16
CA ALA A 23 8.56 30.43 5.43
C ALA A 23 9.18 29.13 4.95
N GLY A 24 8.64 28.00 5.39
CA GLY A 24 9.02 26.70 4.90
C GLY A 24 8.86 26.61 3.38
N GLU A 25 9.64 25.74 2.75
CA GLU A 25 9.54 25.47 1.32
C GLU A 25 8.16 24.90 0.99
N LEU A 26 7.45 25.54 0.06
CA LEU A 26 6.23 25.00 -0.51
C LEU A 26 6.58 24.24 -1.80
N ALA A 27 6.33 22.95 -1.82
CA ALA A 27 6.44 22.14 -3.01
C ALA A 27 5.05 21.75 -3.53
N VAL A 28 4.94 21.70 -4.85
CA VAL A 28 3.77 21.14 -5.55
C VAL A 28 4.29 20.05 -6.47
N THR A 29 3.77 18.85 -6.28
CA THR A 29 4.07 17.70 -7.12
C THR A 29 2.78 17.06 -7.58
N GLY A 30 2.81 16.30 -8.65
CA GLY A 30 1.62 15.62 -9.10
C GLY A 30 1.91 14.49 -10.06
N SER A 31 0.88 13.72 -10.33
CA SER A 31 0.90 12.69 -11.37
C SER A 31 -0.42 12.69 -12.13
N ALA A 32 -0.35 12.22 -13.36
CA ALA A 32 -1.53 11.90 -14.14
C ALA A 32 -1.26 10.65 -14.97
N GLY A 33 -2.28 9.84 -15.18
CA GLY A 33 -2.11 8.60 -15.91
C GLY A 33 -3.37 8.14 -16.63
N MET A 34 -3.17 7.12 -17.45
CA MET A 34 -4.23 6.43 -18.21
C MET A 34 -4.11 4.94 -17.97
N GLY A 35 -5.21 4.33 -17.53
CA GLY A 35 -5.31 2.89 -17.36
C GLY A 35 -6.14 2.23 -18.47
N LEU A 36 -5.70 1.07 -18.93
CA LEU A 36 -6.46 0.16 -19.77
C LEU A 36 -6.48 -1.20 -19.10
N ALA A 37 -7.66 -1.72 -18.79
CA ALA A 37 -7.80 -3.04 -18.22
C ALA A 37 -8.87 -3.86 -18.96
N ASN A 38 -8.68 -5.17 -18.96
CA ASN A 38 -9.64 -6.13 -19.47
C ASN A 38 -9.50 -7.45 -18.71
N GLN A 39 -10.63 -8.09 -18.44
CA GLN A 39 -10.68 -9.43 -17.87
C GLN A 39 -11.78 -10.25 -18.53
N ASP A 40 -11.67 -11.55 -18.47
CA ASP A 40 -12.77 -12.45 -18.80
C ASP A 40 -13.83 -12.41 -17.67
N LYS A 41 -15.03 -12.95 -17.93
CA LYS A 41 -16.13 -13.04 -16.94
C LYS A 41 -16.52 -11.69 -16.28
N LYS A 42 -16.21 -10.58 -16.93
CA LYS A 42 -16.60 -9.24 -16.49
C LYS A 42 -18.08 -8.98 -16.72
N THR A 43 -18.67 -8.20 -15.86
CA THR A 43 -20.04 -7.69 -16.01
C THR A 43 -20.10 -6.42 -16.87
N GLN A 44 -18.98 -5.74 -17.05
CA GLN A 44 -18.85 -4.50 -17.82
C GLN A 44 -17.86 -4.65 -18.99
N GLY A 45 -17.82 -3.67 -19.88
CA GLY A 45 -16.91 -3.63 -21.03
C GLY A 45 -15.45 -3.43 -20.61
N ASN A 46 -14.55 -3.29 -21.60
CA ASN A 46 -13.16 -2.95 -21.33
C ASN A 46 -13.09 -1.62 -20.57
N GLY A 47 -12.32 -1.60 -19.49
CA GLY A 47 -12.08 -0.40 -18.75
C GLY A 47 -10.99 0.46 -19.41
N PHE A 48 -11.27 1.74 -19.60
CA PHE A 48 -10.30 2.76 -19.92
C PHE A 48 -10.58 3.96 -19.03
N SER A 49 -9.59 4.41 -18.32
CA SER A 49 -9.74 5.49 -17.34
C SER A 49 -8.56 6.42 -17.32
N MET A 50 -8.77 7.57 -16.72
CA MET A 50 -7.73 8.56 -16.41
C MET A 50 -7.77 8.81 -14.90
N TYR A 51 -6.62 8.97 -14.30
CA TYR A 51 -6.46 9.44 -12.94
C TYR A 51 -5.47 10.60 -12.88
N ASP A 52 -5.60 11.44 -11.90
CA ASP A 52 -4.73 12.57 -11.64
C ASP A 52 -4.72 12.92 -10.16
N GLU A 53 -3.55 13.37 -9.69
CA GLU A 53 -3.37 13.81 -8.33
C GLU A 53 -2.43 15.01 -8.27
N VAL A 54 -2.62 15.88 -7.28
CA VAL A 54 -1.72 16.99 -6.96
C VAL A 54 -1.50 17.05 -5.46
N THR A 55 -0.25 17.01 -5.04
CA THR A 55 0.15 17.13 -3.64
C THR A 55 0.81 18.48 -3.38
N PHE A 56 0.33 19.17 -2.36
CA PHE A 56 0.92 20.37 -1.78
C PHE A 56 1.65 19.97 -0.50
N SER A 57 2.93 20.29 -0.39
CA SER A 57 3.70 20.04 0.83
C SER A 57 4.44 21.30 1.27
N GLY A 58 4.50 21.49 2.57
CA GLY A 58 5.27 22.57 3.19
C GLY A 58 6.03 22.03 4.39
N SER A 59 7.22 22.55 4.64
CA SER A 59 8.03 22.17 5.80
C SER A 59 8.71 23.37 6.43
N GLY A 60 9.06 23.23 7.72
CA GLY A 60 9.76 24.23 8.47
C GLY A 60 10.52 23.62 9.64
N GLU A 61 11.40 24.39 10.24
CA GLU A 61 12.16 24.02 11.44
C GLU A 61 11.68 24.87 12.62
N MET A 62 11.53 24.25 13.77
CA MET A 62 11.20 24.90 15.03
C MET A 62 12.47 25.38 15.75
N ASP A 63 12.35 26.32 16.68
CA ASP A 63 13.48 26.88 17.44
C ASP A 63 14.28 25.83 18.24
N ASN A 64 13.67 24.69 18.54
CA ASN A 64 14.32 23.57 19.22
C ASN A 64 15.02 22.57 18.28
N GLY A 65 15.07 22.87 16.98
CA GLY A 65 15.66 21.99 15.96
C GLY A 65 14.74 20.86 15.47
N TRP A 66 13.49 20.80 15.94
CA TRP A 66 12.50 19.88 15.38
C TRP A 66 11.98 20.39 14.05
N THR A 67 11.57 19.47 13.19
CA THR A 67 10.97 19.81 11.91
C THR A 67 9.46 19.61 11.96
N VAL A 68 8.74 20.42 11.22
CA VAL A 68 7.32 20.22 10.94
C VAL A 68 7.10 20.15 9.43
N ALA A 69 6.30 19.21 8.97
CA ALA A 69 5.87 19.13 7.58
C ALA A 69 4.35 18.99 7.51
N VAL A 70 3.76 19.55 6.48
CA VAL A 70 2.34 19.42 6.18
C VAL A 70 2.22 18.90 4.76
N SER A 71 1.35 17.92 4.54
CA SER A 71 1.01 17.39 3.23
C SER A 71 -0.49 17.41 3.02
N MET A 72 -0.92 17.79 1.81
CA MET A 72 -2.32 17.80 1.38
C MET A 72 -2.37 17.34 -0.07
N GLN A 73 -3.10 16.27 -0.34
CA GLN A 73 -3.28 15.72 -1.67
C GLN A 73 -4.71 15.95 -2.16
N LEU A 74 -4.81 16.40 -3.39
CA LEU A 74 -6.06 16.46 -4.15
C LEU A 74 -6.01 15.33 -5.18
N ASP A 75 -7.06 14.56 -5.27
CA ASP A 75 -7.23 13.62 -6.35
C ASP A 75 -8.68 13.62 -6.87
N ASN A 76 -8.91 12.98 -8.01
CA ASN A 76 -10.23 12.94 -8.63
C ASN A 76 -11.09 11.78 -8.13
N ASN A 77 -10.57 10.91 -7.28
CA ASN A 77 -11.25 9.70 -6.81
C ASN A 77 -12.22 9.95 -5.63
N ALA A 78 -12.20 11.14 -5.06
CA ALA A 78 -12.93 11.53 -3.86
C ALA A 78 -14.44 11.72 -4.05
N VAL A 79 -15.10 11.01 -4.97
CA VAL A 79 -16.50 11.33 -5.39
C VAL A 79 -17.57 10.80 -4.45
N ALA A 80 -17.28 9.89 -3.54
CA ALA A 80 -18.32 9.21 -2.76
C ALA A 80 -18.73 9.91 -1.46
N SER A 81 -17.92 10.84 -0.93
CA SER A 81 -18.14 11.41 0.40
C SER A 81 -17.89 12.92 0.54
N GLY A 82 -17.76 13.66 -0.56
CA GLY A 82 -17.82 15.12 -0.54
C GLY A 82 -16.52 15.86 -0.23
N GLY A 83 -15.36 15.29 -0.47
CA GLY A 83 -14.08 15.98 -0.33
C GLY A 83 -13.13 15.70 -1.50
N TYR A 84 -12.50 16.74 -2.06
CA TYR A 84 -11.41 16.61 -3.03
C TYR A 84 -10.04 16.39 -2.37
N MET A 85 -10.00 16.30 -1.04
CA MET A 85 -8.80 16.06 -0.24
C MET A 85 -8.74 14.57 0.09
N ASP A 86 -7.88 13.86 -0.62
CA ASP A 86 -7.70 12.42 -0.41
C ASP A 86 -6.75 12.15 0.77
N ASN A 87 -5.63 12.85 0.83
CA ASN A 87 -4.66 12.71 1.90
C ASN A 87 -4.34 14.04 2.56
N ARG A 88 -4.25 14.06 3.89
CA ARG A 88 -3.76 15.22 4.65
C ARG A 88 -3.08 14.81 5.94
N SER A 89 -1.90 15.33 6.17
CA SER A 89 -1.13 15.03 7.37
C SER A 89 -0.29 16.19 7.87
N VAL A 90 0.03 16.12 9.16
CA VAL A 90 1.06 16.95 9.82
C VAL A 90 2.06 16.03 10.46
N THR A 91 3.32 16.20 10.13
CA THR A 91 4.44 15.38 10.63
C THR A 91 5.40 16.22 11.44
N ILE A 92 5.79 15.74 12.60
CA ILE A 92 6.79 16.36 13.49
C ILE A 92 7.99 15.42 13.60
N GLY A 93 9.13 15.83 13.05
CA GLY A 93 10.41 15.13 13.18
C GLY A 93 11.16 15.62 14.41
N MET A 94 11.51 14.70 15.31
CA MET A 94 12.15 15.00 16.61
C MET A 94 13.60 14.51 16.66
N GLY A 95 14.26 14.37 15.51
CA GLY A 95 15.61 13.81 15.41
C GLY A 95 15.63 12.35 15.87
N ASP A 96 16.62 12.00 16.72
CA ASP A 96 16.79 10.63 17.22
C ASP A 96 15.60 10.10 18.06
N MET A 97 14.71 10.99 18.49
CA MET A 97 13.50 10.59 19.20
C MET A 97 12.40 10.05 18.26
N GLY A 98 12.60 10.12 16.95
CA GLY A 98 11.66 9.62 15.96
C GLY A 98 10.73 10.69 15.38
N THR A 99 9.64 10.24 14.80
CA THR A 99 8.68 11.06 14.06
C THR A 99 7.27 10.77 14.53
N VAL A 100 6.48 11.81 14.75
CA VAL A 100 5.03 11.71 15.00
C VAL A 100 4.31 12.29 13.81
N THR A 101 3.34 11.56 13.27
CA THR A 101 2.45 12.02 12.21
C THR A 101 1.01 11.99 12.69
N PHE A 102 0.28 13.07 12.47
CA PHE A 102 -1.16 13.12 12.57
C PHE A 102 -1.75 13.11 11.15
N SER A 103 -2.49 12.07 10.83
CA SER A 103 -3.21 11.91 9.55
C SER A 103 -4.67 12.27 9.77
N GLY A 104 -5.10 13.37 9.17
CA GLY A 104 -6.50 13.78 9.25
C GLY A 104 -7.40 13.04 8.26
N HIS A 105 -6.82 12.44 7.23
CA HIS A 105 -7.45 11.57 6.23
C HIS A 105 -6.37 10.82 5.47
N GLY A 106 -6.66 9.58 5.04
CA GLY A 106 -5.76 8.78 4.21
C GLY A 106 -4.43 8.46 4.90
N GLY A 107 -4.44 8.25 6.21
CA GLY A 107 -3.28 7.78 6.96
C GLY A 107 -3.05 6.29 6.74
N ASP A 108 -1.87 5.83 7.14
CA ASP A 108 -1.53 4.43 7.11
C ASP A 108 -1.18 3.96 8.52
N SER A 109 -1.82 2.87 8.96
CA SER A 109 -1.58 2.31 10.27
C SER A 109 -0.19 1.66 10.33
N ALA A 110 0.29 1.33 11.53
CA ALA A 110 1.56 0.61 11.65
C ALA A 110 1.48 -0.77 10.97
N PHE A 111 0.30 -1.40 10.97
CA PHE A 111 0.06 -2.64 10.24
C PHE A 111 0.00 -2.40 8.73
N GLY A 112 -0.82 -1.45 8.26
CA GLY A 112 -0.98 -1.13 6.85
C GLY A 112 0.34 -0.76 6.14
N ALA A 113 1.29 -0.21 6.87
CA ALA A 113 2.62 0.06 6.33
C ALA A 113 3.45 -1.20 6.00
N VAL A 114 2.99 -2.40 6.39
CA VAL A 114 3.72 -3.68 6.23
C VAL A 114 2.87 -4.85 5.74
N ASP A 115 1.58 -4.66 5.49
CA ASP A 115 0.67 -5.71 5.01
C ASP A 115 0.75 -5.94 3.49
N ASP A 116 1.39 -5.03 2.75
CA ASP A 116 1.49 -5.02 1.30
C ASP A 116 2.91 -4.66 0.85
N VAL A 117 3.85 -5.58 1.08
CA VAL A 117 5.28 -5.30 0.90
C VAL A 117 5.99 -6.28 -0.02
N MET A 118 5.27 -7.12 -0.75
CA MET A 118 5.91 -8.11 -1.61
C MET A 118 6.63 -7.47 -2.81
N PRO A 119 7.76 -8.05 -3.26
CA PRO A 119 8.44 -7.54 -4.43
C PRO A 119 7.58 -7.67 -5.68
N THR A 120 7.24 -6.54 -6.29
CA THR A 120 6.51 -6.48 -7.56
C THR A 120 7.09 -5.38 -8.46
N ALA A 121 6.94 -5.49 -9.78
CA ALA A 121 7.28 -4.42 -10.72
C ALA A 121 6.07 -3.50 -11.01
N TYR A 122 4.87 -4.02 -10.81
CA TYR A 122 3.59 -3.30 -10.87
C TYR A 122 2.67 -3.91 -9.81
N GLY A 123 1.61 -3.60 -9.36
CA GLY A 123 0.81 -4.14 -8.27
C GLY A 123 0.97 -5.64 -7.95
N GLU A 124 0.71 -6.02 -6.78
CA GLU A 124 0.76 -7.38 -6.27
C GLU A 124 -0.29 -8.27 -6.96
N SER A 125 -0.12 -9.59 -6.91
CA SER A 125 -1.01 -10.53 -7.62
C SER A 125 -2.46 -10.44 -7.17
N TRP A 126 -2.69 -10.13 -5.91
CA TRP A 126 -4.02 -10.00 -5.32
C TRP A 126 -4.68 -8.62 -5.55
N ASP A 127 -3.95 -7.59 -6.02
CA ASP A 127 -4.48 -6.23 -6.16
C ASP A 127 -4.94 -5.87 -7.57
N VAL A 128 -4.32 -6.48 -8.59
CA VAL A 128 -4.42 -6.00 -9.96
C VAL A 128 -5.79 -6.24 -10.60
N LEU A 129 -6.47 -7.34 -10.28
CA LEU A 129 -7.80 -7.66 -10.82
C LEU A 129 -8.86 -7.72 -9.72
N GLY A 130 -10.11 -7.59 -10.10
CA GLY A 130 -11.25 -7.66 -9.21
C GLY A 130 -11.96 -6.31 -9.06
N THR A 131 -12.51 -6.03 -7.88
CA THR A 131 -13.25 -4.79 -7.60
C THR A 131 -12.35 -3.58 -7.39
N SER A 132 -11.03 -3.77 -7.39
CA SER A 132 -10.07 -2.69 -7.20
C SER A 132 -9.95 -1.80 -8.43
N THR A 133 -9.74 -0.52 -8.21
CA THR A 133 -9.56 0.50 -9.23
C THR A 133 -8.09 0.73 -9.53
N THR A 134 -7.32 -0.31 -9.80
CA THR A 134 -5.91 -0.12 -10.20
C THR A 134 -5.85 0.69 -11.49
N GLY A 135 -5.09 1.77 -11.49
CA GLY A 135 -5.04 2.70 -12.62
C GLY A 135 -6.38 3.38 -12.93
N GLY A 136 -7.31 3.47 -11.95
CA GLY A 136 -8.62 4.09 -12.13
C GLY A 136 -9.61 3.25 -12.98
N VAL A 137 -9.27 2.01 -13.34
CA VAL A 137 -10.13 1.12 -14.10
C VAL A 137 -10.89 0.19 -13.17
N ASN A 138 -12.20 0.33 -13.13
CA ASN A 138 -13.08 -0.59 -12.39
C ASN A 138 -13.45 -1.78 -13.27
N LEU A 139 -13.03 -2.98 -12.88
CA LEU A 139 -13.38 -4.24 -13.50
C LEU A 139 -14.24 -5.05 -12.53
N GLU A 140 -15.51 -4.68 -12.43
CA GLU A 140 -16.44 -5.41 -11.56
C GLU A 140 -16.60 -6.86 -12.02
N THR A 141 -16.40 -7.77 -11.08
CA THR A 141 -16.78 -9.17 -11.17
C THR A 141 -18.09 -9.41 -10.41
N ALA A 142 -18.75 -10.52 -10.68
CA ALA A 142 -19.97 -10.89 -9.97
C ALA A 142 -19.70 -11.24 -8.49
N VAL A 143 -18.46 -11.56 -8.15
CA VAL A 143 -18.00 -11.92 -6.81
C VAL A 143 -16.82 -11.05 -6.46
N ALA A 144 -16.80 -10.48 -5.25
CA ALA A 144 -15.65 -9.76 -4.75
C ALA A 144 -14.51 -10.74 -4.46
N LYS A 145 -13.27 -10.37 -4.81
CA LYS A 145 -12.08 -11.11 -4.41
C LYS A 145 -11.86 -10.99 -2.90
N LYS A 146 -11.14 -11.92 -2.32
CA LYS A 146 -10.67 -11.84 -0.93
C LYS A 146 -9.50 -10.86 -0.82
N GLY A 147 -8.57 -10.90 -1.75
CA GLY A 147 -7.40 -10.02 -1.76
C GLY A 147 -6.34 -10.43 -0.75
N SER A 148 -5.98 -9.55 0.16
CA SER A 148 -5.08 -9.79 1.29
C SER A 148 -5.81 -9.58 2.61
N ILE A 149 -5.22 -10.03 3.71
CA ILE A 149 -5.60 -9.60 5.05
C ILE A 149 -4.95 -8.24 5.28
N ALA A 150 -5.77 -7.20 5.26
CA ALA A 150 -5.35 -5.82 5.44
C ALA A 150 -5.68 -5.31 6.85
N GLY A 151 -4.97 -4.27 7.28
CA GLY A 151 -5.26 -3.57 8.53
C GLY A 151 -6.71 -3.07 8.62
N THR A 152 -7.17 -2.82 9.80
CA THR A 152 -8.59 -2.54 10.12
C THR A 152 -9.10 -1.20 9.57
N GLY A 153 -8.31 -0.50 8.76
CA GLY A 153 -8.75 0.65 7.98
C GLY A 153 -9.02 1.94 8.77
N ALA A 154 -8.52 2.05 9.99
CA ALA A 154 -8.57 3.30 10.74
C ALA A 154 -7.49 4.28 10.26
N ASN A 155 -7.73 4.92 9.13
CA ASN A 155 -6.79 5.80 8.43
C ASN A 155 -7.08 7.29 8.67
N ASP A 156 -8.22 7.62 9.28
CA ASP A 156 -8.64 9.00 9.52
C ASP A 156 -8.44 9.41 10.97
N ASN A 157 -8.01 10.65 11.18
CA ASN A 157 -7.78 11.21 12.52
C ASN A 157 -6.85 10.36 13.39
N MET A 158 -5.85 9.75 12.76
CA MET A 158 -4.92 8.81 13.37
C MET A 158 -3.60 9.50 13.73
N LEU A 159 -3.00 9.09 14.85
CA LEU A 159 -1.63 9.38 15.22
C LEU A 159 -0.75 8.17 14.94
N SER A 160 0.38 8.39 14.27
CA SER A 160 1.42 7.39 14.13
C SER A 160 2.76 7.89 14.67
N PHE A 161 3.54 6.98 15.24
CA PHE A 161 4.90 7.21 15.71
C PHE A 161 5.83 6.22 15.03
N ASN A 162 6.93 6.70 14.49
CA ASN A 162 8.00 5.87 13.94
C ASN A 162 9.35 6.26 14.54
N ASN A 163 10.17 5.27 14.86
CA ASN A 163 11.56 5.48 15.24
C ASN A 163 12.45 4.38 14.63
N SER A 164 13.46 4.80 13.89
CA SER A 164 14.48 3.96 13.27
C SER A 164 15.90 4.22 13.83
N SER A 165 16.01 5.00 14.91
CA SER A 165 17.29 5.43 15.49
C SER A 165 17.63 4.73 16.81
N LEU A 166 16.68 3.96 17.37
CA LEU A 166 16.87 3.28 18.68
C LEU A 166 17.96 2.21 18.60
N VAL A 167 17.98 1.44 17.54
CA VAL A 167 18.97 0.38 17.28
C VAL A 167 19.26 0.39 15.78
N ASP A 168 20.52 0.27 15.41
CA ASP A 168 20.93 0.23 14.01
C ASP A 168 20.21 -0.90 13.25
N GLY A 169 19.56 -0.54 12.14
CA GLY A 169 18.77 -1.42 11.33
C GLY A 169 17.38 -1.77 11.87
N LEU A 170 16.99 -1.35 13.07
CA LEU A 170 15.66 -1.60 13.63
C LEU A 170 14.77 -0.37 13.45
N SER A 171 13.56 -0.57 12.91
CA SER A 171 12.48 0.41 12.89
C SER A 171 11.32 -0.10 13.72
N VAL A 172 10.73 0.76 14.54
CA VAL A 172 9.52 0.51 15.29
C VAL A 172 8.47 1.55 14.93
N THR A 173 7.24 1.09 14.69
CA THR A 173 6.10 1.94 14.36
C THR A 173 4.94 1.59 15.29
N ALA A 174 4.20 2.60 15.73
CA ALA A 174 2.96 2.44 16.46
C ALA A 174 1.94 3.43 15.90
N SER A 175 0.69 3.03 15.81
CA SER A 175 -0.40 3.92 15.42
C SER A 175 -1.57 3.80 16.39
N TYR A 176 -2.34 4.88 16.47
CA TYR A 176 -3.51 5.01 17.32
C TYR A 176 -4.58 5.84 16.62
N ALA A 177 -5.73 5.25 16.40
CA ALA A 177 -6.93 5.94 15.95
C ALA A 177 -7.96 5.92 17.08
N PRO A 178 -8.41 7.10 17.58
CA PRO A 178 -9.41 7.18 18.62
C PRO A 178 -10.77 6.71 18.09
N SER A 179 -11.60 6.16 18.98
CA SER A 179 -13.00 5.87 18.65
C SER A 179 -13.73 7.13 18.17
N ASP A 180 -14.41 7.03 17.05
CA ASP A 180 -15.20 8.12 16.45
C ASP A 180 -16.71 8.02 16.72
N GLY A 181 -17.10 7.04 17.55
CA GLY A 181 -18.51 6.73 17.85
C GLY A 181 -19.17 5.75 16.86
N THR A 182 -18.49 5.37 15.81
CA THR A 182 -18.88 4.29 14.89
C THR A 182 -18.16 3.00 15.29
N ILE A 183 -16.90 3.12 15.68
CA ILE A 183 -16.10 2.07 16.29
C ILE A 183 -16.27 2.16 17.81
N THR A 184 -16.54 1.07 18.46
CA THR A 184 -16.83 1.05 19.92
C THR A 184 -15.57 1.22 20.76
N GLU A 185 -14.39 0.95 20.21
CA GLU A 185 -13.09 1.10 20.84
C GLU A 185 -12.12 1.83 19.92
N SER A 186 -10.97 2.24 20.44
CA SER A 186 -9.89 2.81 19.64
C SER A 186 -9.06 1.70 19.00
N VAL A 187 -8.55 1.94 17.80
CA VAL A 187 -7.67 1.02 17.08
C VAL A 187 -6.22 1.34 17.40
N VAL A 188 -5.44 0.29 17.69
CA VAL A 188 -4.00 0.41 17.97
C VAL A 188 -3.27 -0.64 17.17
N SER A 189 -2.26 -0.24 16.39
CA SER A 189 -1.37 -1.19 15.71
C SER A 189 0.10 -0.93 16.00
N TYR A 190 0.90 -1.98 15.86
CA TYR A 190 2.34 -1.94 16.08
C TYR A 190 3.04 -2.70 14.97
N ALA A 191 4.20 -2.19 14.56
CA ALA A 191 5.07 -2.86 13.61
C ALA A 191 6.53 -2.73 14.01
N VAL A 192 7.30 -3.75 13.67
CA VAL A 192 8.75 -3.76 13.76
C VAL A 192 9.32 -4.24 12.43
N ALA A 193 10.41 -3.60 11.97
CA ALA A 193 11.16 -4.05 10.80
C ALA A 193 12.65 -4.01 11.10
N TYR A 194 13.39 -4.97 10.56
CA TYR A 194 14.84 -5.05 10.73
C TYR A 194 15.55 -5.20 9.39
N THR A 195 16.52 -4.33 9.16
CA THR A 195 17.34 -4.23 7.94
C THR A 195 18.84 -4.31 8.21
N GLY A 196 19.25 -4.70 9.42
CA GLY A 196 20.66 -4.72 9.83
C GLY A 196 21.53 -5.79 9.13
N VAL A 197 20.95 -6.65 8.30
CA VAL A 197 21.67 -7.60 7.44
C VAL A 197 21.57 -7.12 6.00
N GLU A 198 22.72 -7.06 5.31
CA GLU A 198 22.77 -6.59 3.91
C GLU A 198 21.82 -7.39 3.01
N GLY A 199 20.96 -6.66 2.31
CA GLY A 199 19.95 -7.21 1.40
C GLY A 199 18.72 -7.81 2.08
N LEU A 200 18.74 -8.08 3.40
CA LEU A 200 17.62 -8.68 4.12
C LEU A 200 16.75 -7.59 4.79
N THR A 201 15.46 -7.71 4.61
CA THR A 201 14.45 -7.00 5.41
C THR A 201 13.49 -8.03 5.97
N VAL A 202 13.25 -8.00 7.26
CA VAL A 202 12.21 -8.79 7.92
C VAL A 202 11.31 -7.86 8.73
N GLY A 203 10.03 -8.18 8.83
CA GLY A 203 9.10 -7.37 9.61
C GLY A 203 7.97 -8.19 10.18
N TYR A 204 7.34 -7.63 11.19
CA TYR A 204 6.17 -8.17 11.87
C TYR A 204 5.28 -7.01 12.31
N ALA A 205 3.98 -7.18 12.16
CA ALA A 205 3.00 -6.20 12.64
C ALA A 205 1.77 -6.89 13.21
N VAL A 206 1.08 -6.17 14.10
CA VAL A 206 -0.20 -6.57 14.69
C VAL A 206 -1.16 -5.40 14.65
N ASP A 207 -2.43 -5.70 14.47
CA ASP A 207 -3.53 -4.73 14.50
C ASP A 207 -4.76 -5.32 15.20
N ASP A 208 -5.59 -4.43 15.74
CA ASP A 208 -6.86 -4.75 16.40
C ASP A 208 -7.94 -3.86 15.77
N ASN A 209 -9.07 -4.43 15.37
CA ASN A 209 -10.14 -3.69 14.71
C ASN A 209 -10.94 -2.73 15.62
N GLY A 210 -10.60 -2.64 16.90
CA GLY A 210 -11.28 -1.77 17.86
C GLY A 210 -12.76 -2.10 18.09
N LEU A 211 -13.22 -3.28 17.70
CA LEU A 211 -14.58 -3.73 17.96
C LEU A 211 -14.64 -4.61 19.22
N ALA A 212 -15.61 -4.35 20.09
CA ALA A 212 -15.76 -5.11 21.32
C ALA A 212 -16.57 -6.40 21.12
N GLY A 213 -16.26 -7.42 21.91
CA GLY A 213 -17.05 -8.65 21.98
C GLY A 213 -16.76 -9.65 20.86
N THR A 214 -17.78 -10.27 20.29
CA THR A 214 -17.66 -11.34 19.30
C THR A 214 -17.27 -10.85 17.89
N THR A 215 -17.15 -9.55 17.69
CA THR A 215 -16.75 -8.93 16.42
C THR A 215 -15.32 -8.40 16.49
N ASN A 216 -14.61 -8.59 17.60
CA ASN A 216 -13.20 -8.25 17.67
C ASN A 216 -12.39 -9.16 16.75
N ILE A 217 -11.55 -8.56 15.94
CA ILE A 217 -10.65 -9.23 15.01
C ILE A 217 -9.22 -8.78 15.34
N GLU A 218 -8.38 -9.74 15.66
CA GLU A 218 -6.94 -9.54 15.79
C GLU A 218 -6.27 -10.01 14.51
N ILE A 219 -5.38 -9.20 13.97
CA ILE A 219 -4.62 -9.53 12.75
C ILE A 219 -3.13 -9.37 13.00
N ASP A 220 -2.37 -10.27 12.41
CA ASP A 220 -0.92 -10.14 12.38
C ASP A 220 -0.36 -10.44 10.99
N THR A 221 0.80 -9.87 10.71
CA THR A 221 1.54 -10.15 9.49
C THR A 221 3.01 -10.29 9.77
N MET A 222 3.67 -11.19 9.06
CA MET A 222 5.12 -11.29 9.02
C MET A 222 5.60 -11.35 7.58
N TYR A 223 6.75 -10.75 7.32
CA TYR A 223 7.37 -10.83 6.01
C TYR A 223 8.89 -10.91 6.07
N ALA A 224 9.46 -11.46 4.99
CA ALA A 224 10.89 -11.40 4.73
C ALA A 224 11.13 -11.07 3.26
N LYS A 225 12.03 -10.13 3.00
CA LYS A 225 12.51 -9.78 1.65
C LYS A 225 14.01 -9.89 1.59
N TYR A 226 14.54 -10.43 0.49
CA TYR A 226 15.96 -10.51 0.26
C TYR A 226 16.32 -10.02 -1.13
N ALA A 227 17.20 -9.03 -1.17
CA ALA A 227 17.71 -8.44 -2.40
C ALA A 227 19.15 -8.91 -2.64
N TYR A 228 19.39 -9.54 -3.80
CA TYR A 228 20.71 -9.97 -4.23
C TYR A 228 20.97 -9.56 -5.68
N GLY A 229 21.87 -8.61 -5.88
CA GLY A 229 22.12 -8.04 -7.19
C GLY A 229 20.84 -7.45 -7.82
N PRO A 230 20.45 -7.89 -9.02
CA PRO A 230 19.25 -7.39 -9.68
C PRO A 230 17.94 -8.10 -9.23
N VAL A 231 18.02 -9.11 -8.38
CA VAL A 231 16.87 -9.92 -7.95
C VAL A 231 16.44 -9.52 -6.56
N THR A 232 15.15 -9.38 -6.33
CA THR A 232 14.54 -9.33 -4.99
C THR A 232 13.48 -10.41 -4.89
N VAL A 233 13.51 -11.17 -3.81
CA VAL A 233 12.50 -12.18 -3.47
C VAL A 233 11.85 -11.82 -2.15
N GLY A 234 10.59 -12.21 -1.96
CA GLY A 234 9.86 -11.96 -0.72
C GLY A 234 8.85 -13.06 -0.41
N TYR A 235 8.55 -13.19 0.87
CA TYR A 235 7.49 -14.02 1.41
C TYR A 235 6.76 -13.24 2.50
N GLN A 236 5.45 -13.32 2.52
CA GLN A 236 4.57 -12.72 3.52
C GLN A 236 3.55 -13.76 3.95
N LYS A 237 3.21 -13.73 5.23
CA LYS A 237 2.10 -14.45 5.82
C LYS A 237 1.36 -13.52 6.75
N SER A 238 0.03 -13.47 6.59
CA SER A 238 -0.86 -12.72 7.48
C SER A 238 -1.93 -13.66 8.00
N THR A 239 -2.36 -13.47 9.25
CA THR A 239 -3.44 -14.23 9.87
C THR A 239 -4.46 -13.27 10.46
N GLN A 240 -5.71 -13.66 10.41
CA GLN A 240 -6.83 -12.98 11.01
C GLN A 240 -7.51 -13.95 11.96
N GLU A 241 -7.66 -13.57 13.23
CA GLU A 241 -8.37 -14.34 14.23
C GLU A 241 -9.57 -13.55 14.73
N ALA A 242 -10.77 -14.12 14.63
CA ALA A 242 -11.96 -13.52 15.18
C ALA A 242 -12.33 -14.16 16.52
N THR A 243 -12.84 -13.37 17.44
CA THR A 243 -13.36 -13.85 18.76
C THR A 243 -14.53 -14.85 18.60
N SER A 244 -15.19 -14.85 17.45
CA SER A 244 -16.21 -15.82 17.04
C SER A 244 -15.55 -16.83 16.09
N THR A 245 -15.71 -18.11 16.30
CA THR A 245 -15.04 -19.27 15.65
C THR A 245 -15.29 -19.45 14.14
N THR A 246 -15.54 -18.40 13.39
CA THR A 246 -15.97 -18.48 11.99
C THR A 246 -15.27 -17.47 11.08
N ASN A 247 -14.10 -16.95 11.42
CA ASN A 247 -13.33 -16.05 10.57
C ASN A 247 -11.85 -16.09 10.93
N ASP A 248 -11.30 -17.28 11.03
CA ASP A 248 -9.86 -17.47 11.21
C ASP A 248 -9.25 -17.67 9.83
N ASP A 249 -8.86 -16.58 9.17
CA ASP A 249 -8.37 -16.61 7.80
C ASP A 249 -6.85 -16.52 7.77
N GLU A 250 -6.25 -17.12 6.74
CA GLU A 250 -4.81 -17.05 6.48
C GLU A 250 -4.55 -16.51 5.08
N PHE A 251 -3.58 -15.63 4.96
CA PHE A 251 -3.10 -15.13 3.67
C PHE A 251 -1.60 -15.36 3.54
N THR A 252 -1.17 -15.96 2.45
CA THR A 252 0.23 -16.11 2.10
C THR A 252 0.54 -15.50 0.76
N SER A 253 1.74 -14.95 0.61
CA SER A 253 2.18 -14.36 -0.65
C SER A 253 3.68 -14.54 -0.86
N MET A 254 4.07 -14.71 -2.12
CA MET A 254 5.46 -14.72 -2.57
C MET A 254 5.60 -13.81 -3.79
N GLY A 255 6.69 -13.04 -3.82
CA GLY A 255 7.03 -12.19 -4.93
C GLY A 255 8.49 -12.32 -5.34
N VAL A 256 8.76 -12.18 -6.62
CA VAL A 256 10.11 -12.03 -7.16
C VAL A 256 10.14 -10.92 -8.20
N THR A 257 11.14 -10.05 -8.12
CA THR A 257 11.42 -9.04 -9.14
C THR A 257 12.83 -9.19 -9.67
N TYR A 258 12.99 -8.84 -10.95
CA TYR A 258 14.26 -8.77 -11.63
C TYR A 258 14.42 -7.43 -12.33
N ALA A 259 15.43 -6.66 -11.94
CA ALA A 259 15.81 -5.43 -12.61
C ALA A 259 16.60 -5.79 -13.88
N VAL A 260 15.93 -5.80 -15.03
CA VAL A 260 16.53 -6.11 -16.35
C VAL A 260 17.51 -5.03 -16.75
N SER A 261 17.19 -3.76 -16.42
CA SER A 261 18.04 -2.59 -16.63
C SER A 261 17.65 -1.51 -15.61
N ASP A 262 18.33 -0.37 -15.66
CA ASP A 262 18.00 0.80 -14.82
C ASP A 262 16.56 1.34 -15.07
N SER A 263 15.97 1.00 -16.21
CA SER A 263 14.65 1.49 -16.63
C SER A 263 13.57 0.40 -16.69
N LEU A 264 13.94 -0.88 -16.71
CA LEU A 264 13.00 -1.98 -16.91
C LEU A 264 13.12 -2.99 -15.78
N SER A 265 12.01 -3.25 -15.14
CA SER A 265 11.84 -4.34 -14.17
C SER A 265 10.72 -5.27 -14.60
N VAL A 266 10.86 -6.54 -14.25
CA VAL A 266 9.82 -7.56 -14.41
C VAL A 266 9.60 -8.25 -13.08
N GLY A 267 8.38 -8.73 -12.85
CA GLY A 267 8.01 -9.39 -11.61
C GLY A 267 7.11 -10.59 -11.85
N TYR A 268 7.12 -11.49 -10.87
CA TYR A 268 6.20 -12.61 -10.76
C TYR A 268 5.74 -12.70 -9.31
N GLY A 269 4.45 -12.86 -9.09
CA GLY A 269 3.84 -12.96 -7.77
C GLY A 269 2.79 -14.07 -7.72
N VAL A 270 2.67 -14.69 -6.57
CA VAL A 270 1.61 -15.64 -6.23
C VAL A 270 1.07 -15.31 -4.84
N SER A 271 -0.22 -15.53 -4.63
CA SER A 271 -0.84 -15.42 -3.31
C SER A 271 -1.96 -16.44 -3.17
N GLU A 272 -2.23 -16.79 -1.93
CA GLU A 272 -3.30 -17.69 -1.51
C GLU A 272 -4.00 -17.08 -0.30
N TYR A 273 -5.31 -17.05 -0.35
CA TYR A 273 -6.19 -16.67 0.75
C TYR A 273 -7.01 -17.89 1.15
N ASP A 274 -6.67 -18.48 2.29
CA ASP A 274 -7.38 -19.57 2.95
C ASP A 274 -8.50 -18.96 3.81
N ASP A 275 -9.73 -19.24 3.45
CA ASP A 275 -10.96 -18.74 4.09
C ASP A 275 -11.61 -19.91 4.83
N ASP A 276 -11.52 -19.89 6.15
CA ASP A 276 -11.99 -20.98 7.02
C ASP A 276 -13.51 -21.25 6.90
N ASP A 277 -14.28 -20.28 6.44
CA ASP A 277 -15.73 -20.40 6.18
C ASP A 277 -16.07 -21.05 4.83
N ASN A 278 -15.07 -21.20 3.94
CA ASN A 278 -15.24 -21.70 2.59
C ASN A 278 -14.50 -23.04 2.37
N THR A 279 -14.75 -23.67 1.26
CA THR A 279 -14.15 -24.97 0.92
C THR A 279 -13.07 -24.90 -0.15
N SER A 280 -12.76 -23.69 -0.57
CA SER A 280 -11.80 -23.43 -1.65
C SER A 280 -11.05 -22.16 -1.33
N ASP A 281 -9.74 -22.18 -1.52
CA ASP A 281 -8.87 -21.05 -1.33
C ASP A 281 -8.86 -20.18 -2.58
N GLU A 282 -8.77 -18.85 -2.42
CA GLU A 282 -8.56 -17.95 -3.55
C GLU A 282 -7.06 -17.90 -3.86
N GLU A 283 -6.69 -18.28 -5.08
CA GLU A 283 -5.30 -18.22 -5.53
C GLU A 283 -5.11 -17.15 -6.59
N SER A 284 -4.08 -16.31 -6.46
CA SER A 284 -3.72 -15.32 -7.47
C SER A 284 -2.30 -15.52 -7.99
N THR A 285 -2.14 -15.32 -9.29
CA THR A 285 -0.82 -15.37 -9.95
C THR A 285 -0.68 -14.17 -10.89
N SER A 286 0.45 -13.47 -10.83
CA SER A 286 0.74 -12.34 -11.73
C SER A 286 2.10 -12.44 -12.38
N ILE A 287 2.15 -11.98 -13.64
CA ILE A 287 3.39 -11.58 -14.32
C ILE A 287 3.26 -10.09 -14.60
N ASN A 288 4.23 -9.30 -14.17
CA ASN A 288 4.13 -7.85 -14.26
C ASN A 288 5.44 -7.22 -14.73
N PHE A 289 5.36 -5.98 -15.20
CA PHE A 289 6.52 -5.20 -15.65
C PHE A 289 6.31 -3.71 -15.36
N SER A 290 7.44 -2.99 -15.30
CA SER A 290 7.46 -1.54 -15.26
C SER A 290 8.64 -1.02 -16.08
N TYR A 291 8.38 -0.06 -16.98
CA TYR A 291 9.38 0.63 -17.79
C TYR A 291 9.27 2.13 -17.58
N THR A 292 10.35 2.74 -17.08
CA THR A 292 10.40 4.18 -16.78
C THR A 292 11.36 4.90 -17.72
N MET A 293 10.90 6.01 -18.31
CA MET A 293 11.67 6.88 -19.17
C MET A 293 11.45 8.35 -18.78
N GLY A 294 12.37 8.91 -18.04
CA GLY A 294 12.23 10.27 -17.49
C GLY A 294 11.07 10.32 -16.49
N SER A 295 10.08 11.18 -16.73
CA SER A 295 8.89 11.32 -15.90
C SER A 295 7.72 10.41 -16.34
N MET A 296 7.92 9.59 -17.37
CA MET A 296 6.91 8.65 -17.88
C MET A 296 7.20 7.24 -17.40
N THR A 297 6.17 6.53 -16.94
CA THR A 297 6.22 5.10 -16.63
C THR A 297 5.12 4.37 -17.40
N LEU A 298 5.50 3.32 -18.12
CA LEU A 298 4.58 2.32 -18.66
C LEU A 298 4.72 1.05 -17.82
N ALA A 299 3.64 0.62 -17.20
CA ALA A 299 3.62 -0.57 -16.36
C ALA A 299 2.38 -1.43 -16.67
N GLY A 300 2.37 -2.64 -16.18
CA GLY A 300 1.21 -3.50 -16.33
C GLY A 300 1.44 -4.91 -15.81
N ALA A 301 0.34 -5.64 -15.73
CA ALA A 301 0.32 -7.02 -15.30
C ALA A 301 -0.67 -7.86 -16.10
N HIS A 302 -0.37 -9.16 -16.18
CA HIS A 302 -1.32 -10.21 -16.52
C HIS A 302 -1.54 -11.05 -15.27
N VAL A 303 -2.78 -11.23 -14.88
CA VAL A 303 -3.17 -11.88 -13.63
C VAL A 303 -4.18 -12.96 -13.88
N THR A 304 -4.07 -14.05 -13.16
CA THR A 304 -5.07 -15.10 -13.04
C THR A 304 -5.47 -15.21 -11.57
N VAL A 305 -6.75 -15.25 -11.30
CA VAL A 305 -7.34 -15.51 -9.98
C VAL A 305 -8.20 -16.74 -10.11
N ASP A 306 -7.86 -17.78 -9.38
CA ASP A 306 -8.65 -19.01 -9.28
C ASP A 306 -9.51 -18.96 -8.02
N ASN A 307 -10.74 -19.47 -8.10
CA ASN A 307 -11.70 -19.50 -6.98
C ASN A 307 -11.99 -18.13 -6.36
N GLN A 308 -12.11 -17.05 -7.15
CA GLN A 308 -12.36 -15.71 -6.64
C GLN A 308 -13.48 -15.68 -5.59
N GLY A 309 -13.24 -15.02 -4.45
CA GLY A 309 -14.12 -14.99 -3.30
C GLY A 309 -14.19 -16.32 -2.54
N ALA A 310 -13.12 -17.12 -2.61
CA ALA A 310 -13.01 -18.46 -2.01
C ALA A 310 -14.13 -19.42 -2.47
N SER A 311 -14.49 -19.35 -3.74
CA SER A 311 -15.60 -20.10 -4.32
C SER A 311 -15.17 -20.94 -5.52
N SER A 312 -15.32 -22.24 -5.44
CA SER A 312 -14.94 -23.23 -6.47
C SER A 312 -15.84 -23.24 -7.72
N ALA A 313 -16.76 -22.29 -7.87
CA ALA A 313 -17.56 -22.18 -9.09
C ALA A 313 -16.67 -21.69 -10.24
N ALA A 314 -16.61 -22.42 -11.35
CA ALA A 314 -15.78 -22.08 -12.52
C ALA A 314 -16.02 -20.67 -13.10
N ILE A 315 -17.13 -20.02 -12.74
CA ILE A 315 -17.40 -18.62 -13.10
C ILE A 315 -16.49 -17.65 -12.32
N ASN A 316 -15.89 -18.10 -11.23
CA ASN A 316 -15.05 -17.31 -10.34
C ASN A 316 -13.55 -17.43 -10.67
N ASP A 317 -13.17 -18.23 -11.67
CA ASP A 317 -11.81 -18.20 -12.20
C ASP A 317 -11.71 -17.04 -13.20
N VAL A 318 -10.89 -16.06 -12.91
CA VAL A 318 -10.79 -14.81 -13.66
C VAL A 318 -9.38 -14.63 -14.19
N THR A 319 -9.26 -14.28 -15.46
CA THR A 319 -7.98 -13.94 -16.09
C THR A 319 -8.09 -12.58 -16.75
N GLY A 320 -7.07 -11.74 -16.58
CA GLY A 320 -7.08 -10.43 -17.18
C GLY A 320 -5.72 -9.75 -17.23
N TYR A 321 -5.72 -8.51 -17.71
CA TYR A 321 -4.54 -7.67 -17.76
C TYR A 321 -4.88 -6.21 -17.46
N VAL A 322 -3.87 -5.51 -16.96
CA VAL A 322 -3.87 -4.06 -16.80
C VAL A 322 -2.63 -3.49 -17.48
N LEU A 323 -2.80 -2.37 -18.17
CA LEU A 323 -1.72 -1.51 -18.66
C LEU A 323 -1.95 -0.11 -18.13
N ASP A 324 -0.92 0.50 -17.60
CA ASP A 324 -0.91 1.82 -17.02
C ASP A 324 0.20 2.67 -17.63
N LEU A 325 -0.14 3.88 -18.04
CA LEU A 325 0.79 4.90 -18.52
C LEU A 325 0.65 6.13 -17.64
N SER A 326 1.66 6.39 -16.82
CA SER A 326 1.69 7.51 -15.88
C SER A 326 2.77 8.53 -16.20
N PHE A 327 2.52 9.76 -15.77
CA PHE A 327 3.42 10.91 -15.90
C PHE A 327 3.51 11.61 -14.56
N ALA A 328 4.74 11.83 -14.06
CA ALA A 328 5.01 12.63 -12.87
C ALA A 328 5.50 14.04 -13.25
N PHE A 329 5.10 15.07 -12.48
CA PHE A 329 5.52 16.47 -12.68
C PHE A 329 5.66 17.22 -11.36
#